data_a2437b6ea6a86758770715bf811d033e
#
_entry.id   a2437b6ea6a86758770715bf811d033e
#
_cell.length_a   1.000
_cell.length_b   1.000
_cell.length_c   1.000
_cell.angle_alpha   90.00
_cell.angle_beta   90.00
_cell.angle_gamma   90.00
#
_symmetry.space_group_name_H-M   'P 1'
#
loop_
_entity.id
_entity.type
_entity.pdbx_description
1 polymer ?
#
loop_
_entity_poly.entity_id
_entity_poly.type
_entity_poly.pdbx_seq_one_letter_code
_entity_poly.pdbx_strand_id
1 'polypeptide(L)'
;MNVPLPAGAGDVAYEKVADEISRPFVENYKPQMIFVSVGFDAHWNDPITTLGLSTAGYLTLARKVVQLAEEHCEGKIVFVLEGGYDPRNVANGAEAVFIAETGKGEAEASDPNPRKEPDCASRIQEVRRWHGF
;
A
#
# COMPACT_ATOMS: atom_id res chain seq x y z
N MET A 1 -7.50 7.62 -11.04
CA MET A 1 -6.54 6.61 -11.56
C MET A 1 -6.89 5.25 -10.96
N ASN A 2 -6.75 4.17 -11.71
CA ASN A 2 -6.96 2.80 -11.23
C ASN A 2 -5.78 1.92 -11.67
N VAL A 3 -5.34 1.02 -10.78
CA VAL A 3 -4.23 0.08 -11.03
C VAL A 3 -4.75 -1.36 -10.82
N PRO A 4 -5.33 -1.99 -11.84
CA PRO A 4 -5.87 -3.33 -11.71
C PRO A 4 -4.75 -4.37 -11.66
N LEU A 5 -4.45 -4.86 -10.46
CA LEU A 5 -3.47 -5.93 -10.23
C LEU A 5 -4.13 -7.31 -10.30
N PRO A 6 -3.40 -8.35 -10.74
CA PRO A 6 -3.91 -9.71 -10.77
C PRO A 6 -4.02 -10.32 -9.37
N ALA A 7 -4.79 -11.40 -9.26
CA ALA A 7 -4.82 -12.21 -8.04
C ALA A 7 -3.42 -12.66 -7.62
N GLY A 8 -3.14 -12.61 -6.33
CA GLY A 8 -1.83 -12.94 -5.75
C GLY A 8 -0.80 -11.81 -5.80
N ALA A 9 -1.11 -10.67 -6.42
CA ALA A 9 -0.23 -9.50 -6.34
C ALA A 9 -0.03 -9.09 -4.87
N GLY A 10 1.21 -8.90 -4.48
CA GLY A 10 1.61 -8.69 -3.11
C GLY A 10 2.63 -7.57 -2.94
N ASP A 11 3.56 -7.75 -2.03
CA ASP A 11 4.47 -6.70 -1.58
C ASP A 11 5.28 -6.07 -2.72
N VAL A 12 5.82 -6.90 -3.62
CA VAL A 12 6.66 -6.40 -4.73
C VAL A 12 5.85 -5.60 -5.74
N ALA A 13 4.63 -6.06 -6.10
CA ALA A 13 3.77 -5.34 -7.04
C ALA A 13 3.30 -4.02 -6.47
N TYR A 14 2.84 -4.03 -5.21
CA TYR A 14 2.35 -2.82 -4.54
C TYR A 14 3.45 -1.79 -4.32
N GLU A 15 4.66 -2.22 -3.94
CA GLU A 15 5.80 -1.32 -3.81
C GLU A 15 6.15 -0.65 -5.15
N LYS A 16 6.18 -1.41 -6.24
CA LYS A 16 6.37 -0.85 -7.60
C LYS A 16 5.26 0.14 -7.99
N VAL A 17 3.99 -0.17 -7.66
CA VAL A 17 2.88 0.76 -7.91
C VAL A 17 3.07 2.06 -7.13
N ALA A 18 3.49 1.97 -5.87
CA ALA A 18 3.76 3.16 -5.07
C ALA A 18 4.86 4.04 -5.70
N ASP A 19 5.96 3.42 -6.15
CA ASP A 19 7.11 4.15 -6.69
C ASP A 19 6.90 4.63 -8.13
N GLU A 20 6.34 3.77 -8.99
CA GLU A 20 6.30 4.03 -10.43
C GLU A 20 5.00 4.70 -10.90
N ILE A 21 3.95 4.70 -10.07
CA ILE A 21 2.64 5.27 -10.42
C ILE A 21 2.19 6.30 -9.39
N SER A 22 2.10 5.92 -8.10
CA SER A 22 1.54 6.81 -7.08
C SER A 22 2.41 8.03 -6.85
N ARG A 23 3.73 7.85 -6.73
CA ARG A 23 4.68 8.95 -6.55
C ARG A 23 4.62 9.97 -7.70
N PRO A 24 4.80 9.60 -8.98
CA PRO A 24 4.69 10.56 -10.09
C PRO A 24 3.32 11.23 -10.17
N PHE A 25 2.24 10.53 -9.80
CA PHE A 25 0.91 11.12 -9.77
C PHE A 25 0.80 12.22 -8.71
N VAL A 26 1.29 11.98 -7.48
CA VAL A 26 1.28 12.97 -6.39
C VAL A 26 2.16 14.17 -6.74
N GLU A 27 3.35 13.93 -7.28
CA GLU A 27 4.29 14.97 -7.73
C GLU A 27 3.68 15.92 -8.78
N ASN A 28 2.93 15.37 -9.73
CA ASN A 28 2.25 16.14 -10.77
C ASN A 28 0.98 16.86 -10.25
N TYR A 29 0.19 16.18 -9.40
CA TYR A 29 -1.08 16.70 -8.90
C TYR A 29 -0.89 17.79 -7.84
N LYS A 30 0.18 17.70 -7.02
CA LYS A 30 0.53 18.64 -5.93
C LYS A 30 -0.61 18.85 -4.93
N PRO A 31 -1.07 17.78 -4.27
CA PRO A 31 -2.16 17.86 -3.30
C PRO A 31 -1.74 18.71 -2.08
N GLN A 32 -2.72 19.29 -1.39
CA GLN A 32 -2.52 19.98 -0.11
C GLN A 32 -2.73 19.05 1.09
N MET A 33 -3.30 17.88 0.87
CA MET A 33 -3.55 16.84 1.87
C MET A 33 -3.76 15.50 1.16
N ILE A 34 -3.38 14.42 1.80
CA ILE A 34 -3.61 13.06 1.31
C ILE A 34 -4.60 12.35 2.23
N PHE A 35 -5.64 11.76 1.64
CA PHE A 35 -6.54 10.82 2.33
C PHE A 35 -6.27 9.42 1.78
N VAL A 36 -6.04 8.48 2.68
CA VAL A 36 -5.80 7.07 2.35
C VAL A 36 -6.96 6.24 2.86
N SER A 37 -7.81 5.76 1.95
CA SER A 37 -8.73 4.67 2.28
C SER A 37 -7.91 3.39 2.37
N VAL A 38 -7.70 2.88 3.58
CA VAL A 38 -6.88 1.70 3.81
C VAL A 38 -7.75 0.50 4.18
N GLY A 39 -7.78 -0.47 3.27
CA GLY A 39 -8.36 -1.78 3.53
C GLY A 39 -7.26 -2.79 3.83
N PHE A 40 -7.43 -3.58 4.89
CA PHE A 40 -6.51 -4.67 5.23
C PHE A 40 -6.91 -6.01 4.62
N ASP A 41 -7.90 -6.00 3.74
CA ASP A 41 -8.38 -7.16 2.99
C ASP A 41 -7.47 -7.56 1.82
N ALA A 42 -6.51 -6.73 1.42
CA ALA A 42 -5.46 -7.15 0.49
C ALA A 42 -4.39 -8.07 1.14
N HIS A 43 -4.51 -8.37 2.43
CA HIS A 43 -3.62 -9.29 3.13
C HIS A 43 -3.75 -10.71 2.57
N TRP A 44 -2.61 -11.43 2.40
CA TRP A 44 -2.57 -12.75 1.79
C TRP A 44 -3.45 -13.80 2.51
N ASN A 45 -3.72 -13.61 3.78
CA ASN A 45 -4.56 -14.47 4.62
C ASN A 45 -5.98 -13.91 4.85
N ASP A 46 -6.40 -12.90 4.10
CA ASP A 46 -7.78 -12.43 4.21
C ASP A 46 -8.76 -13.47 3.61
N PRO A 47 -9.91 -13.72 4.27
CA PRO A 47 -10.85 -14.74 3.82
C PRO A 47 -11.65 -14.36 2.57
N ILE A 48 -11.65 -13.09 2.16
CA ILE A 48 -12.53 -12.58 1.09
C ILE A 48 -11.75 -12.30 -0.20
N THR A 49 -10.55 -11.72 -0.09
CA THR A 49 -9.79 -11.33 -1.29
C THR A 49 -8.76 -12.36 -1.71
N THR A 50 -8.20 -12.15 -2.89
CA THR A 50 -7.17 -13.03 -3.47
C THR A 50 -5.83 -12.33 -3.64
N LEU A 51 -5.65 -11.18 -3.00
CA LEU A 51 -4.40 -10.42 -3.03
C LEU A 51 -3.35 -11.03 -2.10
N GLY A 52 -2.17 -10.48 -2.06
CA GLY A 52 -1.02 -11.14 -1.46
C GLY A 52 -0.13 -10.26 -0.58
N LEU A 53 -0.62 -9.10 -0.09
CA LEU A 53 0.15 -8.25 0.82
C LEU A 53 0.44 -8.97 2.15
N SER A 54 1.63 -8.75 2.69
CA SER A 54 1.98 -9.08 4.06
C SER A 54 1.83 -7.86 4.99
N THR A 55 1.88 -8.05 6.31
CA THR A 55 1.94 -6.94 7.27
C THR A 55 3.15 -6.04 7.01
N ALA A 56 4.31 -6.63 6.65
CA ALA A 56 5.49 -5.86 6.25
C ALA A 56 5.26 -5.04 4.97
N GLY A 57 4.49 -5.58 4.02
CA GLY A 57 4.06 -4.85 2.81
C GLY A 57 3.22 -3.64 3.16
N TYR A 58 2.24 -3.77 4.07
CA TYR A 58 1.46 -2.63 4.57
C TYR A 58 2.33 -1.58 5.23
N LEU A 59 3.30 -1.97 6.07
CA LEU A 59 4.24 -1.03 6.69
C LEU A 59 5.06 -0.27 5.64
N THR A 60 5.56 -0.97 4.63
CA THR A 60 6.33 -0.36 3.54
C THR A 60 5.49 0.64 2.77
N LEU A 61 4.24 0.29 2.42
CA LEU A 61 3.33 1.18 1.71
C LEU A 61 2.94 2.40 2.56
N ALA A 62 2.61 2.19 3.83
CA ALA A 62 2.28 3.28 4.75
C ALA A 62 3.45 4.28 4.86
N ARG A 63 4.68 3.80 5.02
CA ARG A 63 5.88 4.65 5.05
C ARG A 63 6.05 5.47 3.76
N LYS A 64 5.84 4.84 2.60
CA LYS A 64 5.94 5.55 1.31
C LYS A 64 4.88 6.64 1.17
N VAL A 65 3.65 6.39 1.62
CA VAL A 65 2.57 7.39 1.53
C VAL A 65 2.76 8.51 2.56
N VAL A 66 3.22 8.20 3.78
CA VAL A 66 3.61 9.20 4.78
C VAL A 66 4.73 10.08 4.24
N GLN A 67 5.77 9.48 3.66
CA GLN A 67 6.87 10.23 3.03
C GLN A 67 6.35 11.16 1.92
N LEU A 68 5.43 10.71 1.07
CA LEU A 68 4.82 11.56 0.04
C LEU A 68 4.06 12.75 0.66
N ALA A 69 3.36 12.53 1.78
CA ALA A 69 2.67 13.61 2.48
C ALA A 69 3.65 14.61 3.09
N GLU A 70 4.75 14.15 3.66
CA GLU A 70 5.82 15.02 4.18
C GLU A 70 6.45 15.88 3.06
N GLU A 71 6.77 15.25 1.92
CA GLU A 71 7.41 15.91 0.79
C GLU A 71 6.50 16.93 0.07
N HIS A 72 5.18 16.67 0.00
CA HIS A 72 4.27 17.43 -0.87
C HIS A 72 3.10 18.12 -0.15
N CYS A 73 2.79 17.73 1.09
CA CYS A 73 1.59 18.18 1.82
C CYS A 73 1.90 18.68 3.25
N GLU A 74 3.16 18.99 3.58
CA GLU A 74 3.55 19.38 4.93
C GLU A 74 3.16 18.33 6.00
N GLY A 75 3.20 17.05 5.65
CA GLY A 75 2.80 15.94 6.52
C GLY A 75 1.28 15.77 6.72
N LYS A 76 0.44 16.49 5.95
CA LYS A 76 -1.02 16.40 6.10
C LYS A 76 -1.55 15.13 5.46
N ILE A 77 -1.75 14.11 6.26
CA ILE A 77 -2.28 12.80 5.85
C ILE A 77 -3.33 12.30 6.83
N VAL A 78 -4.33 11.59 6.32
CA VAL A 78 -5.37 10.93 7.11
C VAL A 78 -5.57 9.53 6.56
N PHE A 79 -5.51 8.53 7.43
CA PHE A 79 -5.87 7.16 7.10
C PHE A 79 -7.29 6.86 7.58
N VAL A 80 -8.10 6.30 6.68
CA VAL A 80 -9.49 5.91 6.94
C VAL A 80 -9.61 4.42 6.76
N LEU A 81 -9.97 3.70 7.83
CA LEU A 81 -10.18 2.26 7.77
C LEU A 81 -11.38 1.93 6.88
N GLU A 82 -11.17 1.02 5.94
CA GLU A 82 -12.21 0.49 5.05
C GLU A 82 -12.39 -1.01 5.27
N GLY A 83 -11.79 -1.87 4.42
CA GLY A 83 -11.90 -3.31 4.48
C GLY A 83 -10.92 -3.99 5.42
N GLY A 84 -11.07 -5.31 5.54
CA GLY A 84 -10.27 -6.21 6.36
C GLY A 84 -11.19 -7.12 7.17
N TYR A 85 -11.10 -8.44 6.91
CA TYR A 85 -12.11 -9.40 7.39
C TYR A 85 -11.51 -10.50 8.28
N ASP A 86 -10.21 -10.43 8.55
CA ASP A 86 -9.55 -11.12 9.68
C ASP A 86 -9.15 -10.07 10.72
N PRO A 87 -9.64 -10.14 11.97
CA PRO A 87 -9.35 -9.16 13.01
C PRO A 87 -7.85 -9.01 13.33
N ARG A 88 -7.06 -10.07 13.16
CA ARG A 88 -5.61 -10.03 13.40
C ARG A 88 -4.92 -9.25 12.30
N ASN A 89 -5.33 -9.44 11.05
CA ASN A 89 -4.77 -8.69 9.91
C ASN A 89 -5.09 -7.20 10.04
N VAL A 90 -6.30 -6.86 10.50
CA VAL A 90 -6.69 -5.47 10.77
C VAL A 90 -5.84 -4.88 11.89
N ALA A 91 -5.66 -5.60 13.00
CA ALA A 91 -4.85 -5.12 14.12
C ALA A 91 -3.38 -4.90 13.71
N ASN A 92 -2.75 -5.89 13.08
CA ASN A 92 -1.36 -5.81 12.63
C ASN A 92 -1.17 -4.73 11.56
N GLY A 93 -2.12 -4.62 10.63
CA GLY A 93 -2.08 -3.59 9.58
C GLY A 93 -2.25 -2.17 10.14
N ALA A 94 -3.16 -1.98 11.11
CA ALA A 94 -3.32 -0.71 11.79
C ALA A 94 -2.06 -0.33 12.60
N GLU A 95 -1.46 -1.30 13.30
CA GLU A 95 -0.16 -1.10 13.97
C GLU A 95 0.92 -0.65 12.97
N ALA A 96 1.01 -1.30 11.81
CA ALA A 96 1.95 -0.92 10.76
C ALA A 96 1.74 0.54 10.28
N VAL A 97 0.49 0.99 10.15
CA VAL A 97 0.16 2.38 9.82
C VAL A 97 0.62 3.34 10.94
N PHE A 98 0.33 3.03 12.21
CA PHE A 98 0.77 3.86 13.34
C PHE A 98 2.30 3.94 13.45
N ILE A 99 3.01 2.84 13.20
CA ILE A 99 4.48 2.83 13.15
C ILE A 99 4.99 3.74 12.04
N ALA A 100 4.36 3.69 10.86
CA ALA A 100 4.73 4.54 9.74
C ALA A 100 4.51 6.03 10.05
N GLU A 101 3.37 6.40 10.64
CA GLU A 101 3.04 7.79 10.98
C GLU A 101 3.91 8.36 12.10
N THR A 102 4.20 7.56 13.13
CA THR A 102 4.92 8.05 14.31
C THR A 102 6.42 7.91 14.21
N GLY A 103 6.91 7.07 13.30
CA GLY A 103 8.32 6.67 13.20
C GLY A 103 8.81 5.87 14.42
N LYS A 104 7.90 5.38 15.28
CA LYS A 104 8.22 4.71 16.53
C LYS A 104 7.72 3.28 16.52
N GLY A 105 8.57 2.36 16.96
CA GLY A 105 8.25 0.94 17.04
C GLY A 105 8.79 0.15 15.85
N GLU A 106 8.69 -1.16 15.99
CA GLU A 106 8.98 -2.16 14.96
C GLU A 106 7.74 -3.03 14.83
N ALA A 107 7.33 -3.36 13.61
CA ALA A 107 6.21 -4.28 13.43
C ALA A 107 6.63 -5.67 13.91
N GLU A 108 5.95 -6.19 14.92
CA GLU A 108 6.25 -7.51 15.49
C GLU A 108 5.84 -8.66 14.54
N ALA A 109 4.85 -8.42 13.68
CA ALA A 109 4.33 -9.47 12.82
C ALA A 109 5.25 -9.71 11.61
N SER A 110 5.95 -10.83 11.64
CA SER A 110 6.59 -11.40 10.47
C SER A 110 5.66 -12.48 9.90
N ASP A 111 4.86 -12.10 8.92
CA ASP A 111 3.88 -12.98 8.28
C ASP A 111 4.04 -12.98 6.75
N PRO A 112 5.18 -13.42 6.24
CA PRO A 112 5.44 -13.42 4.80
C PRO A 112 4.40 -14.27 4.08
N ASN A 113 3.95 -13.79 2.92
CA ASN A 113 3.06 -14.57 2.08
C ASN A 113 3.74 -15.88 1.66
N PRO A 114 3.18 -17.06 1.98
CA PRO A 114 3.76 -18.35 1.61
C PRO A 114 3.63 -18.66 0.11
N ARG A 115 2.84 -17.88 -0.62
CA ARG A 115 2.62 -18.07 -2.05
C ARG A 115 3.60 -17.23 -2.84
N LYS A 116 4.02 -17.74 -4.00
CA LYS A 116 4.84 -16.96 -4.92
C LYS A 116 4.00 -15.87 -5.57
N GLU A 117 4.47 -14.64 -5.47
CA GLU A 117 3.83 -13.50 -6.11
C GLU A 117 3.98 -13.58 -7.64
N PRO A 118 2.92 -13.25 -8.42
CA PRO A 118 3.00 -13.17 -9.87
C PRO A 118 3.85 -11.98 -10.31
N ASP A 119 4.48 -12.08 -11.47
CA ASP A 119 5.15 -10.93 -12.09
C ASP A 119 4.11 -9.93 -12.61
N CYS A 120 4.07 -8.76 -12.03
CA CYS A 120 3.14 -7.68 -12.37
C CYS A 120 3.79 -6.56 -13.22
N ALA A 121 5.06 -6.71 -13.62
CA ALA A 121 5.80 -5.64 -14.29
C ALA A 121 5.13 -5.17 -15.58
N SER A 122 4.67 -6.09 -16.43
CA SER A 122 3.99 -5.75 -17.68
C SER A 122 2.68 -4.97 -17.46
N ARG A 123 1.91 -5.33 -16.44
CA ARG A 123 0.67 -4.64 -16.06
C ARG A 123 0.95 -3.24 -15.54
N ILE A 124 1.96 -3.07 -14.69
CA ILE A 124 2.36 -1.76 -14.16
C ILE A 124 2.81 -0.84 -15.30
N GLN A 125 3.62 -1.34 -16.23
CA GLN A 125 4.05 -0.59 -17.41
C GLN A 125 2.88 -0.19 -18.33
N GLU A 126 1.87 -1.04 -18.48
CA GLU A 126 0.66 -0.73 -19.23
C GLU A 126 -0.12 0.42 -18.57
N VAL A 127 -0.32 0.36 -17.25
CA VAL A 127 -1.02 1.42 -16.49
C VAL A 127 -0.25 2.75 -16.56
N ARG A 128 1.08 2.72 -16.45
CA ARG A 128 1.92 3.92 -16.61
C ARG A 128 1.67 4.58 -17.97
N ARG A 129 1.68 3.81 -19.05
CA ARG A 129 1.40 4.34 -20.40
C ARG A 129 0.01 4.93 -20.53
N TRP A 130 -1.02 4.34 -19.90
CA TRP A 130 -2.38 4.90 -19.92
C TRP A 130 -2.48 6.26 -19.22
N HIS A 131 -1.64 6.50 -18.23
CA HIS A 131 -1.64 7.73 -17.45
C HIS A 131 -0.53 8.71 -17.84
N GLY A 132 0.31 8.38 -18.82
CA GLY A 132 1.33 9.28 -19.35
C GLY A 132 2.57 9.44 -18.46
N PHE A 133 2.91 8.40 -17.70
CA PHE A 133 4.12 8.36 -16.86
C PHE A 133 5.26 7.58 -17.51
#